data_f3d71f1fc91c410ffd5d6276fba453af
#
_entry.id   f3d71f1fc91c410ffd5d6276fba453af
#
_cell.length_a   1.000
_cell.length_b   1.000
_cell.length_c   1.000
_cell.angle_alpha   90.00
_cell.angle_beta   90.00
_cell.angle_gamma   90.00
#
_symmetry.space_group_name_H-M   'P 1'
#
loop_
_entity.id
_entity.type
_entity.pdbx_description
1 polymer ?
#
loop_
_entity_poly.entity_id
_entity_poly.type
_entity_poly.pdbx_seq_one_letter_code
_entity_poly.pdbx_strand_id
1 'polypeptide(L)'
;TDYQLVDITPQASEMFGIEWITGNKDIGTWGTNQIAIAEHVASLTCNNKPTAIGQKLVTKIGEEFEIVAVFKTWPNHSNFKFDMLRRLELDASWNMSAYHTYVMLKEGTNHEDFLKKVTKDSIQTGSPMGSLFDIWTPLKDMRHANSGVQLNVKLEDVKWFTGAALLVVVCALLNYLTL
;
A
#
# COMPACT_ATOMS: atom_id res chain seq x y z
N THR A 1 8.77 -4.67 19.18
CA THR A 1 8.71 -4.09 17.81
C THR A 1 7.37 -4.49 17.24
N ASP A 2 6.58 -3.54 16.76
CA ASP A 2 5.30 -3.82 16.14
C ASP A 2 5.55 -3.98 14.64
N TYR A 3 5.22 -5.14 14.09
CA TYR A 3 5.31 -5.45 12.66
C TYR A 3 3.94 -5.30 12.02
N GLN A 4 3.90 -4.78 10.79
CA GLN A 4 2.66 -4.60 10.04
C GLN A 4 2.37 -5.84 9.19
N LEU A 5 1.30 -6.56 9.54
CA LEU A 5 0.74 -7.66 8.74
C LEU A 5 -0.32 -7.12 7.80
N VAL A 6 -0.27 -7.49 6.53
CA VAL A 6 -1.25 -7.13 5.51
C VAL A 6 -1.72 -8.37 4.76
N ASP A 7 -3.04 -8.45 4.57
CA ASP A 7 -3.67 -9.49 3.77
C ASP A 7 -3.72 -9.05 2.31
N ILE A 8 -3.20 -9.88 1.39
CA ILE A 8 -3.16 -9.57 -0.04
C ILE A 8 -3.70 -10.72 -0.89
N THR A 9 -4.25 -10.38 -2.06
CA THR A 9 -4.61 -11.37 -3.07
C THR A 9 -3.36 -11.80 -3.87
N PRO A 10 -3.36 -13.00 -4.49
CA PRO A 10 -2.27 -13.44 -5.34
C PRO A 10 -1.94 -12.43 -6.45
N GLN A 11 -2.97 -11.84 -7.08
CA GLN A 11 -2.84 -10.84 -8.14
C GLN A 11 -2.15 -9.56 -7.67
N ALA A 12 -2.35 -9.16 -6.40
CA ALA A 12 -1.69 -7.97 -5.86
C ALA A 12 -0.16 -8.14 -5.78
N SER A 13 0.33 -9.35 -5.54
CA SER A 13 1.77 -9.61 -5.49
C SER A 13 2.46 -9.39 -6.84
N GLU A 14 1.80 -9.76 -7.93
CA GLU A 14 2.28 -9.52 -9.29
C GLU A 14 2.16 -8.05 -9.67
N MET A 15 1.01 -7.44 -9.38
CA MET A 15 0.74 -6.03 -9.69
C MET A 15 1.77 -5.09 -9.04
N PHE A 16 2.13 -5.34 -7.78
CA PHE A 16 3.08 -4.51 -7.04
C PHE A 16 4.54 -4.94 -7.20
N GLY A 17 4.79 -6.02 -7.94
CA GLY A 17 6.15 -6.47 -8.23
C GLY A 17 6.92 -6.88 -6.98
N ILE A 18 6.31 -7.68 -6.10
CA ILE A 18 6.97 -8.17 -4.89
C ILE A 18 8.20 -9.01 -5.27
N GLU A 19 9.38 -8.57 -4.87
CA GLU A 19 10.63 -9.31 -5.10
C GLU A 19 10.79 -10.41 -4.06
N TRP A 20 10.63 -11.66 -4.47
CA TRP A 20 10.80 -12.83 -3.60
C TRP A 20 12.25 -13.25 -3.50
N ILE A 21 12.73 -13.49 -2.29
CA ILE A 21 14.09 -13.97 -2.01
C ILE A 21 14.12 -15.48 -1.96
N THR A 22 13.23 -16.10 -1.18
CA THR A 22 13.20 -17.55 -0.98
C THR A 22 11.81 -18.03 -0.56
N GLY A 23 11.55 -19.33 -0.64
CA GLY A 23 10.31 -19.98 -0.20
C GLY A 23 9.24 -20.08 -1.27
N ASN A 24 8.01 -20.36 -0.85
CA ASN A 24 6.85 -20.50 -1.72
C ASN A 24 6.32 -19.14 -2.16
N LYS A 25 6.46 -18.81 -3.44
CA LYS A 25 6.06 -17.51 -4.01
C LYS A 25 4.60 -17.45 -4.43
N ASP A 26 3.93 -18.62 -4.50
CA ASP A 26 2.53 -18.69 -4.92
C ASP A 26 1.59 -18.51 -3.72
N ILE A 27 1.17 -17.26 -3.52
CA ILE A 27 0.24 -16.90 -2.45
C ILE A 27 -1.07 -17.67 -2.53
N GLY A 28 -1.51 -18.06 -3.74
CA GLY A 28 -2.74 -18.80 -3.94
C GLY A 28 -2.76 -20.17 -3.24
N THR A 29 -1.57 -20.74 -3.00
CA THR A 29 -1.39 -22.06 -2.35
C THR A 29 -1.19 -21.98 -0.84
N TRP A 30 -1.10 -20.78 -0.25
CA TRP A 30 -0.85 -20.65 1.18
C TRP A 30 -2.08 -20.98 2.00
N GLY A 31 -1.85 -21.65 3.12
CA GLY A 31 -2.86 -21.85 4.16
C GLY A 31 -3.15 -20.55 4.94
N THR A 32 -4.23 -20.56 5.73
CA THR A 32 -4.67 -19.41 6.55
C THR A 32 -3.64 -18.96 7.59
N ASN A 33 -2.83 -19.89 8.08
CA ASN A 33 -1.79 -19.64 9.08
C ASN A 33 -0.38 -19.53 8.46
N GLN A 34 -0.30 -19.32 7.15
CA GLN A 34 0.98 -19.18 6.46
C GLN A 34 1.20 -17.73 6.04
N ILE A 35 2.44 -17.26 6.27
CA ILE A 35 2.83 -15.89 5.99
C ILE A 35 4.16 -15.82 5.25
N ALA A 36 4.34 -14.74 4.50
CA ALA A 36 5.67 -14.30 4.10
C ALA A 36 6.13 -13.16 5.01
N ILE A 37 7.43 -13.07 5.21
CA ILE A 37 8.05 -12.00 5.99
C ILE A 37 9.07 -11.22 5.16
N ALA A 38 9.23 -9.94 5.48
CA ALA A 38 10.22 -9.11 4.84
C ALA A 38 11.64 -9.51 5.27
N GLU A 39 12.62 -9.28 4.41
CA GLU A 39 14.04 -9.59 4.62
C GLU A 39 14.59 -9.06 5.95
N HIS A 40 14.23 -7.81 6.32
CA HIS A 40 14.68 -7.23 7.57
C HIS A 40 14.09 -7.94 8.81
N VAL A 41 12.81 -8.41 8.71
CA VAL A 41 12.17 -9.20 9.77
C VAL A 41 12.87 -10.55 9.91
N ALA A 42 13.14 -11.24 8.80
CA ALA A 42 13.88 -12.50 8.80
C ALA A 42 15.27 -12.36 9.42
N SER A 43 15.96 -11.25 9.16
CA SER A 43 17.29 -10.98 9.73
C SER A 43 17.24 -10.75 11.25
N LEU A 44 16.20 -10.10 11.75
CA LEU A 44 16.03 -9.79 13.16
C LEU A 44 15.53 -11.00 13.98
N THR A 45 14.65 -11.83 13.40
CA THR A 45 14.00 -12.93 14.12
C THR A 45 14.75 -14.25 13.97
N CYS A 46 15.39 -14.49 12.82
CA CYS A 46 15.92 -15.82 12.48
C CYS A 46 17.44 -15.82 12.21
N ASN A 47 18.15 -14.72 12.42
CA ASN A 47 19.61 -14.55 12.21
C ASN A 47 20.12 -14.94 10.81
N ASN A 48 19.31 -15.65 9.99
CA ASN A 48 19.66 -16.05 8.63
C ASN A 48 18.39 -16.27 7.79
N LYS A 49 18.29 -15.61 6.64
CA LYS A 49 17.14 -15.66 5.72
C LYS A 49 16.72 -17.08 5.29
N PRO A 50 17.63 -17.99 4.91
CA PRO A 50 17.26 -19.35 4.52
C PRO A 50 16.67 -20.19 5.66
N THR A 51 17.03 -19.91 6.91
CA THR A 51 16.54 -20.63 8.07
C THR A 51 15.21 -20.14 8.60
N ALA A 52 14.67 -19.04 8.03
CA ALA A 52 13.37 -18.50 8.42
C ALA A 52 12.21 -19.39 7.96
N ILE A 53 12.35 -20.07 6.81
CA ILE A 53 11.29 -20.91 6.24
C ILE A 53 10.97 -22.08 7.15
N GLY A 54 9.67 -22.34 7.40
CA GLY A 54 9.17 -23.39 8.30
C GLY A 54 9.19 -23.02 9.78
N GLN A 55 9.77 -21.88 10.16
CA GLN A 55 9.67 -21.40 11.54
C GLN A 55 8.30 -20.85 11.85
N LYS A 56 7.91 -20.88 13.11
CA LYS A 56 6.65 -20.33 13.60
C LYS A 56 6.90 -18.97 14.26
N LEU A 57 6.08 -17.99 13.90
CA LEU A 57 5.95 -16.73 14.61
C LEU A 57 4.69 -16.75 15.45
N VAL A 58 4.81 -16.34 16.72
CA VAL A 58 3.67 -16.23 17.64
C VAL A 58 3.39 -14.75 17.87
N THR A 59 2.15 -14.34 17.66
CA THR A 59 1.71 -12.96 17.94
C THR A 59 1.53 -12.73 19.44
N LYS A 60 1.43 -11.46 19.85
CA LYS A 60 1.14 -11.08 21.25
C LYS A 60 -0.19 -11.66 21.78
N ILE A 61 -1.12 -11.97 20.87
CA ILE A 61 -2.44 -12.55 21.19
C ILE A 61 -2.46 -14.08 21.10
N GLY A 62 -1.31 -14.71 20.83
CA GLY A 62 -1.18 -16.17 20.80
C GLY A 62 -1.47 -16.83 19.46
N GLU A 63 -1.69 -16.09 18.39
CA GLU A 63 -1.83 -16.66 17.04
C GLU A 63 -0.47 -17.14 16.53
N GLU A 64 -0.43 -18.35 15.97
CA GLU A 64 0.77 -18.94 15.39
C GLU A 64 0.70 -18.86 13.85
N PHE A 65 1.78 -18.35 13.23
CA PHE A 65 1.96 -18.33 11.80
C PHE A 65 3.22 -19.07 11.39
N GLU A 66 3.13 -19.87 10.33
CA GLU A 66 4.27 -20.54 9.71
C GLU A 66 4.85 -19.64 8.61
N ILE A 67 6.17 -19.44 8.61
CA ILE A 67 6.86 -18.67 7.57
C ILE A 67 7.08 -19.55 6.35
N VAL A 68 6.46 -19.21 5.22
CA VAL A 68 6.55 -19.95 3.96
C VAL A 68 7.35 -19.24 2.87
N ALA A 69 7.55 -17.93 2.98
CA ALA A 69 8.35 -17.15 2.03
C ALA A 69 9.03 -15.96 2.71
N VAL A 70 10.11 -15.49 2.07
CA VAL A 70 10.79 -14.25 2.42
C VAL A 70 10.82 -13.35 1.19
N PHE A 71 10.42 -12.10 1.34
CA PHE A 71 10.45 -11.09 0.30
C PHE A 71 11.42 -9.94 0.65
N LYS A 72 11.87 -9.24 -0.37
CA LYS A 72 12.79 -8.10 -0.21
C LYS A 72 12.09 -6.95 0.51
N THR A 73 12.78 -6.36 1.45
CA THR A 73 12.26 -5.19 2.18
C THR A 73 11.91 -4.05 1.22
N TRP A 74 10.76 -3.43 1.41
CA TRP A 74 10.31 -2.30 0.62
C TRP A 74 11.27 -1.11 0.75
N PRO A 75 11.51 -0.35 -0.34
CA PRO A 75 12.30 0.86 -0.27
C PRO A 75 11.70 1.88 0.70
N ASN A 76 12.54 2.64 1.40
CA ASN A 76 12.09 3.63 2.39
C ASN A 76 11.15 4.71 1.83
N HIS A 77 11.21 4.98 0.53
CA HIS A 77 10.34 5.93 -0.16
C HIS A 77 9.02 5.33 -0.68
N SER A 78 8.81 4.02 -0.49
CA SER A 78 7.53 3.38 -0.82
C SER A 78 6.45 3.75 0.18
N ASN A 79 5.22 3.96 -0.32
CA ASN A 79 4.04 4.08 0.53
C ASN A 79 3.55 2.70 1.04
N PHE A 80 4.00 1.62 0.40
CA PHE A 80 3.73 0.26 0.83
C PHE A 80 4.85 -0.17 1.78
N LYS A 81 4.55 -0.24 3.08
CA LYS A 81 5.50 -0.63 4.13
C LYS A 81 4.88 -1.75 4.94
N PHE A 82 4.85 -2.94 4.37
CA PHE A 82 4.44 -4.10 5.13
C PHE A 82 5.65 -4.95 5.51
N ASP A 83 5.58 -5.51 6.70
CA ASP A 83 6.62 -6.38 7.24
C ASP A 83 6.28 -7.84 7.01
N MET A 84 4.98 -8.15 6.96
CA MET A 84 4.46 -9.49 6.79
C MET A 84 3.26 -9.48 5.84
N LEU A 85 3.14 -10.55 5.04
CA LEU A 85 2.05 -10.77 4.09
C LEU A 85 1.35 -12.08 4.39
N ARG A 86 0.03 -12.06 4.37
CA ARG A 86 -0.84 -13.25 4.45
C ARG A 86 -1.78 -13.27 3.26
N ARG A 87 -2.22 -14.48 2.88
CA ARG A 87 -3.23 -14.62 1.84
C ARG A 87 -4.56 -14.04 2.32
N LEU A 88 -5.14 -13.12 1.54
CA LEU A 88 -6.48 -12.62 1.76
C LEU A 88 -7.50 -13.70 1.42
N GLU A 89 -8.32 -14.07 2.37
CA GLU A 89 -9.51 -14.87 2.14
C GLU A 89 -10.70 -13.94 1.92
N LEU A 90 -11.24 -13.96 0.70
CA LEU A 90 -12.45 -13.21 0.38
C LEU A 90 -13.64 -13.97 0.94
N ASP A 91 -14.23 -13.45 2.00
CA ASP A 91 -15.47 -13.94 2.55
C ASP A 91 -16.67 -13.47 1.70
N ALA A 92 -17.74 -14.30 1.66
CA ALA A 92 -19.00 -13.96 0.99
C ALA A 92 -19.69 -12.72 1.61
N SER A 93 -19.34 -12.36 2.84
CA SER A 93 -19.80 -11.17 3.54
C SER A 93 -18.94 -9.94 3.25
N TRP A 94 -18.47 -9.76 2.03
CA TRP A 94 -17.56 -8.70 1.63
C TRP A 94 -18.01 -7.32 2.15
N ASN A 95 -17.27 -6.81 3.13
CA ASN A 95 -17.44 -5.46 3.64
C ASN A 95 -16.43 -4.54 2.97
N MET A 96 -16.88 -3.75 2.01
CA MET A 96 -16.05 -2.89 1.17
C MET A 96 -15.25 -1.84 1.94
N SER A 97 -15.67 -1.47 3.13
CA SER A 97 -14.94 -0.50 3.96
C SER A 97 -13.62 -1.04 4.53
N ALA A 98 -13.41 -2.36 4.47
CA ALA A 98 -12.23 -3.01 5.02
C ALA A 98 -11.10 -3.26 3.99
N TYR A 99 -11.35 -3.04 2.69
CA TYR A 99 -10.41 -3.43 1.64
C TYR A 99 -9.95 -2.23 0.79
N HIS A 100 -8.65 -2.19 0.50
CA HIS A 100 -8.11 -1.31 -0.53
C HIS A 100 -8.08 -2.06 -1.86
N THR A 101 -8.84 -1.58 -2.84
CA THR A 101 -8.92 -2.20 -4.15
C THR A 101 -8.05 -1.44 -5.14
N TYR A 102 -7.18 -2.17 -5.84
CA TYR A 102 -6.32 -1.62 -6.89
C TYR A 102 -6.68 -2.24 -8.23
N VAL A 103 -6.66 -1.43 -9.28
CA VAL A 103 -6.95 -1.86 -10.66
C VAL A 103 -5.78 -1.47 -11.55
N MET A 104 -5.23 -2.44 -12.25
CA MET A 104 -4.22 -2.20 -13.28
C MET A 104 -4.91 -2.11 -14.63
N LEU A 105 -4.80 -0.95 -15.27
CA LEU A 105 -5.34 -0.73 -16.61
C LEU A 105 -4.38 -1.35 -17.64
N LYS A 106 -4.95 -1.88 -18.74
CA LYS A 106 -4.15 -2.32 -19.88
C LYS A 106 -3.41 -1.14 -20.48
N GLU A 107 -2.23 -1.40 -21.03
CA GLU A 107 -1.45 -0.39 -21.75
C GLU A 107 -2.29 0.28 -22.84
N GLY A 108 -2.19 1.61 -22.96
CA GLY A 108 -2.97 2.42 -23.89
C GLY A 108 -4.41 2.73 -23.46
N THR A 109 -4.87 2.24 -22.30
CA THR A 109 -6.21 2.59 -21.81
C THR A 109 -6.21 4.02 -21.25
N ASN A 110 -7.14 4.86 -21.73
CA ASN A 110 -7.32 6.19 -21.17
C ASN A 110 -8.03 6.11 -19.81
N HIS A 111 -7.45 6.73 -18.80
CA HIS A 111 -7.98 6.77 -17.45
C HIS A 111 -9.38 7.43 -17.39
N GLU A 112 -9.61 8.52 -18.13
CA GLU A 112 -10.91 9.20 -18.15
C GLU A 112 -12.02 8.33 -18.74
N ASP A 113 -11.72 7.59 -19.80
CA ASP A 113 -12.69 6.69 -20.43
C ASP A 113 -12.99 5.48 -19.54
N PHE A 114 -12.02 5.00 -18.79
CA PHE A 114 -12.23 4.00 -17.76
C PHE A 114 -13.19 4.54 -16.68
N LEU A 115 -12.94 5.73 -16.16
CA LEU A 115 -13.79 6.36 -15.14
C LEU A 115 -15.22 6.50 -15.62
N LYS A 116 -15.43 7.02 -16.84
CA LYS A 116 -16.78 7.16 -17.43
C LYS A 116 -17.54 5.84 -17.50
N LYS A 117 -16.84 4.74 -17.85
CA LYS A 117 -17.45 3.41 -17.89
C LYS A 117 -17.85 2.93 -16.50
N VAL A 118 -16.94 2.98 -15.53
CA VAL A 118 -17.20 2.48 -14.17
C VAL A 118 -18.33 3.28 -13.51
N THR A 119 -18.32 4.61 -13.64
CA THR A 119 -19.38 5.47 -13.10
C THR A 119 -20.73 5.18 -13.75
N LYS A 120 -20.77 4.96 -15.06
CA LYS A 120 -22.01 4.63 -15.78
C LYS A 120 -22.58 3.26 -15.30
N ASP A 121 -21.73 2.28 -15.16
CA ASP A 121 -22.15 0.93 -14.73
C ASP A 121 -22.62 0.92 -13.28
N SER A 122 -21.98 1.67 -12.38
CA SER A 122 -22.40 1.81 -10.99
C SER A 122 -23.77 2.49 -10.83
N ILE A 123 -24.08 3.48 -11.66
CA ILE A 123 -25.38 4.15 -11.70
C ILE A 123 -26.47 3.19 -12.21
N GLN A 124 -26.17 2.35 -13.21
CA GLN A 124 -27.14 1.43 -13.79
C GLN A 124 -27.50 0.28 -12.85
N THR A 125 -26.59 -0.16 -12.00
CA THR A 125 -26.86 -1.26 -11.05
C THR A 125 -27.67 -0.81 -9.84
N GLY A 126 -28.00 0.48 -9.71
CA GLY A 126 -28.84 1.00 -8.61
C GLY A 126 -28.24 0.72 -7.22
N SER A 127 -26.95 0.43 -7.15
CA SER A 127 -26.27 0.18 -5.89
C SER A 127 -26.24 1.48 -5.08
N PRO A 128 -26.73 1.48 -3.83
CA PRO A 128 -26.59 2.62 -2.94
C PRO A 128 -25.11 2.97 -2.68
N MET A 129 -24.20 2.14 -3.17
CA MET A 129 -22.76 2.29 -3.13
C MET A 129 -22.14 3.06 -4.30
N GLY A 130 -22.93 3.46 -5.30
CA GLY A 130 -22.44 4.22 -6.46
C GLY A 130 -21.68 5.49 -6.08
N SER A 131 -22.03 6.14 -4.99
CA SER A 131 -21.33 7.33 -4.48
C SER A 131 -20.02 7.04 -3.74
N LEU A 132 -19.77 5.82 -3.29
CA LEU A 132 -18.54 5.43 -2.58
C LEU A 132 -17.42 5.01 -3.54
N PHE A 133 -17.75 4.64 -4.79
CA PHE A 133 -16.78 4.26 -5.81
C PHE A 133 -16.24 5.43 -6.63
N ASP A 134 -16.72 6.64 -6.43
CA ASP A 134 -16.42 7.79 -7.27
C ASP A 134 -15.00 8.36 -7.09
N ILE A 135 -14.19 7.79 -6.18
CA ILE A 135 -12.83 8.30 -5.93
C ILE A 135 -11.78 7.29 -6.41
N TRP A 136 -11.73 7.08 -7.71
CA TRP A 136 -10.61 6.37 -8.34
C TRP A 136 -9.43 7.33 -8.47
N THR A 137 -8.42 7.12 -7.66
CA THR A 137 -7.22 7.96 -7.68
C THR A 137 -6.08 7.21 -8.36
N PRO A 138 -5.43 7.79 -9.39
CA PRO A 138 -4.22 7.21 -9.94
C PRO A 138 -3.16 7.00 -8.85
N LEU A 139 -2.47 5.86 -8.88
CA LEU A 139 -1.49 5.52 -7.85
C LEU A 139 -0.40 6.59 -7.68
N LYS A 140 0.01 7.24 -8.77
CA LYS A 140 0.96 8.38 -8.76
C LYS A 140 0.47 9.58 -7.96
N ASP A 141 -0.85 9.78 -7.90
CA ASP A 141 -1.50 10.92 -7.25
C ASP A 141 -1.94 10.61 -5.81
N MET A 142 -1.86 9.34 -5.38
CA MET A 142 -2.26 8.91 -4.03
C MET A 142 -1.52 9.65 -2.91
N ARG A 143 -0.29 10.09 -3.16
CA ARG A 143 0.48 10.87 -2.17
C ARG A 143 -0.20 12.20 -1.82
N HIS A 144 -1.02 12.74 -2.71
CA HIS A 144 -1.69 14.03 -2.59
C HIS A 144 -3.22 13.90 -2.47
N ALA A 145 -3.75 12.69 -2.63
CA ALA A 145 -5.17 12.44 -2.51
C ALA A 145 -5.63 12.42 -1.04
N ASN A 146 -6.79 12.99 -0.78
CA ASN A 146 -7.44 12.99 0.56
C ASN A 146 -8.05 11.60 0.91
N SER A 147 -7.45 10.52 0.44
CA SER A 147 -7.89 9.18 0.77
C SER A 147 -7.32 8.81 2.14
N GLY A 148 -8.13 8.63 3.16
CA GLY A 148 -7.82 8.37 4.59
C GLY A 148 -6.65 7.44 4.96
N VAL A 149 -5.74 7.17 4.04
CA VAL A 149 -4.46 6.50 4.25
C VAL A 149 -3.48 7.51 4.81
N GLN A 150 -3.00 7.25 5.99
CA GLN A 150 -2.05 8.06 6.76
C GLN A 150 -0.87 8.55 5.92
N LEU A 151 -0.52 9.83 6.10
CA LEU A 151 0.63 10.55 5.54
C LEU A 151 0.43 11.23 4.16
N ASN A 152 -0.76 11.71 3.87
CA ASN A 152 -0.94 12.58 2.71
C ASN A 152 -0.50 14.00 3.07
N VAL A 153 0.65 14.42 2.56
CA VAL A 153 1.03 15.84 2.57
C VAL A 153 0.09 16.53 1.59
N LYS A 154 -0.84 17.35 2.13
CA LYS A 154 -1.74 18.12 1.28
C LYS A 154 -0.94 19.03 0.37
N LEU A 155 -1.22 19.00 -0.91
CA LEU A 155 -0.54 19.88 -1.89
C LEU A 155 -0.70 21.36 -1.53
N GLU A 156 -1.79 21.70 -0.87
CA GLU A 156 -2.04 23.05 -0.34
C GLU A 156 -1.04 23.44 0.75
N ASP A 157 -0.72 22.53 1.67
CA ASP A 157 0.28 22.79 2.71
C ASP A 157 1.65 23.07 2.11
N VAL A 158 2.03 22.30 1.07
CA VAL A 158 3.29 22.54 0.34
C VAL A 158 3.31 23.91 -0.31
N LYS A 159 2.21 24.36 -0.91
CA LYS A 159 2.09 25.69 -1.52
C LYS A 159 2.24 26.79 -0.49
N TRP A 160 1.60 26.64 0.68
CA TRP A 160 1.72 27.62 1.78
C TRP A 160 3.15 27.70 2.32
N PHE A 161 3.81 26.57 2.55
CA PHE A 161 5.22 26.55 2.97
C PHE A 161 6.15 27.16 1.93
N THR A 162 5.93 26.86 0.65
CA THR A 162 6.72 27.43 -0.46
C THR A 162 6.51 28.95 -0.53
N GLY A 163 5.29 29.44 -0.39
CA GLY A 163 4.98 30.87 -0.36
C GLY A 163 5.65 31.59 0.82
N ALA A 164 5.59 30.99 2.01
CA ALA A 164 6.24 31.53 3.20
C ALA A 164 7.77 31.58 3.04
N ALA A 165 8.39 30.53 2.49
CA ALA A 165 9.82 30.50 2.23
C ALA A 165 10.25 31.57 1.22
N LEU A 166 9.47 31.76 0.14
CA LEU A 166 9.72 32.81 -0.84
C LEU A 166 9.66 34.21 -0.20
N LEU A 167 8.66 34.45 0.65
CA LEU A 167 8.50 35.72 1.37
C LEU A 167 9.70 36.03 2.27
N VAL A 168 10.20 35.04 3.00
CA VAL A 168 11.42 35.18 3.81
C VAL A 168 12.64 35.56 2.96
N VAL A 169 12.81 34.92 1.81
CA VAL A 169 13.90 35.24 0.87
C VAL A 169 13.76 36.68 0.35
N VAL A 170 12.57 37.11 -0.03
CA VAL A 170 12.32 38.49 -0.49
C VAL A 170 12.62 39.49 0.62
N CYS A 171 12.17 39.24 1.85
CA CYS A 171 12.45 40.11 2.98
C CYS A 171 13.96 40.21 3.28
N ALA A 172 14.69 39.10 3.19
CA ALA A 172 16.13 39.07 3.35
C ALA A 172 16.87 39.88 2.29
N LEU A 173 16.44 39.77 1.03
CA LEU A 173 16.97 40.53 -0.10
C LEU A 173 16.71 42.02 0.06
N LEU A 174 15.49 42.42 0.45
CA LEU A 174 15.15 43.82 0.72
C LEU A 174 15.98 44.41 1.85
N ASN A 175 16.17 43.67 2.94
CA ASN A 175 17.03 44.08 4.05
C ASN A 175 18.48 44.24 3.61
N TYR A 176 18.99 43.37 2.74
CA TYR A 176 20.34 43.50 2.19
C TYR A 176 20.52 44.70 1.26
N LEU A 177 19.48 45.04 0.47
CA LEU A 177 19.52 46.17 -0.47
C LEU A 177 19.32 47.53 0.22
N THR A 178 18.79 47.55 1.45
CA THR A 178 18.54 48.78 2.22
C THR A 178 19.65 49.13 3.23
N LEU A 179 20.62 48.26 3.38
CA LEU A 179 21.86 48.45 4.12
C LEU A 179 22.97 49.02 3.21
#